data_cd37ba1c60c538320fe539dfb1089e87
#
_entry.id   cd37ba1c60c538320fe539dfb1089e87
#
_cell.length_a   1.000
_cell.length_b   1.000
_cell.length_c   1.000
_cell.angle_alpha   90.00
_cell.angle_beta   90.00
_cell.angle_gamma   90.00
#
_symmetry.space_group_name_H-M   'P 1'
#
loop_
_entity.id
_entity.type
_entity.pdbx_description
1 polymer ?
#
loop_
_entity_poly.entity_id
_entity_poly.type
_entity_poly.pdbx_seq_one_letter_code
_entity_poly.pdbx_strand_id
1 'polypeptide(L)'
;MKRNINKPMFLYYAIGIVLVFLISFMLMPKMLKDPVKIKSVSYNEFLADVDQKKVKEAHIADKQIAFTIKGEKDVRYETARFPDEGLVNRLYDNGVEFDRKYPSEMNPILQSLLSFALMVVVMVAVGQIFLRSMTKSMGGKGGVGPMSFGKSNAKIYDQSVEGITFANVAGQDEAKDDLTEIVDFLHNPSKYTEIGAKLPKGALLVGPPGTGKTLLAKAVAGEASVPFFSISGSEFVEMFVGLGAAKVRDLFEQAKDKAPCIVFIDEIDTIGKKRDGAGFSGNDEREQTLNQLLAEMDGFEGNGGVVILAATNRPESLDPALLRPGRFDRRIPVELPDLAGREAILKVHAKDVKKEESIDYNAVAKATAGASGADLANMVNEAALRAVRNGRRLMSEEDLLESVEVVIAGHQRKNSVISQREKEIIAYHEVGHALVAAMQKESAPVHKITIIPRTSGALGYTMQVDEEEKFLISKDEAFNKIVTFTGGRAAEELIFNTRTTGASNDIEQATKIARSMITRYGMTDEFGFVAMETLTNQYLGGDTTLAVSDRRAFDIDMAVNAIITKAQEKSHKILTENVDSLHAIAHYLLKKETITGAEFMEILEKNRAEDNSENIASEPSTEEEGEEDLR
;
A
#
# COMPACT_ATOMS: atom_id res chain seq x y z
N MET A 1 23.71 1.49 -1.91
CA MET A 1 24.46 0.55 -2.78
C MET A 1 24.42 1.06 -4.22
N LYS A 2 25.54 1.54 -4.76
CA LYS A 2 25.64 2.06 -6.12
C LYS A 2 25.57 0.88 -7.10
N ARG A 3 24.57 0.84 -7.97
CA ARG A 3 24.47 -0.11 -9.07
C ARG A 3 25.64 0.12 -10.03
N ASN A 4 26.57 -0.82 -10.09
CA ASN A 4 27.55 -0.91 -11.17
C ASN A 4 26.82 -1.31 -12.45
N ILE A 5 26.53 -0.33 -13.30
CA ILE A 5 26.11 -0.57 -14.68
C ILE A 5 27.28 -1.26 -15.37
N ASN A 6 27.03 -2.46 -15.91
CA ASN A 6 28.02 -3.28 -16.58
C ASN A 6 28.73 -2.50 -17.70
N LYS A 7 29.90 -1.95 -17.40
CA LYS A 7 30.79 -1.21 -18.34
C LYS A 7 31.09 -1.92 -19.66
N PRO A 8 31.16 -3.28 -19.76
CA PRO A 8 31.47 -3.91 -21.03
C PRO A 8 30.34 -3.78 -22.07
N MET A 9 29.10 -3.78 -21.69
CA MET A 9 27.97 -3.75 -22.65
C MET A 9 27.83 -2.40 -23.33
N PHE A 10 28.03 -1.30 -22.62
CA PHE A 10 28.04 0.05 -23.19
C PHE A 10 29.21 0.24 -24.13
N LEU A 11 30.37 -0.36 -23.85
CA LEU A 11 31.55 -0.31 -24.69
C LEU A 11 31.33 -1.04 -26.03
N TYR A 12 30.65 -2.18 -26.06
CA TYR A 12 30.32 -2.90 -27.29
C TYR A 12 29.32 -2.15 -28.17
N TYR A 13 28.31 -1.48 -27.57
CA TYR A 13 27.42 -0.59 -28.32
C TYR A 13 28.17 0.62 -28.91
N ALA A 14 29.03 1.24 -28.11
CA ALA A 14 29.83 2.36 -28.58
C ALA A 14 30.79 1.95 -29.72
N ILE A 15 31.44 0.80 -29.61
CA ILE A 15 32.33 0.24 -30.66
C ILE A 15 31.51 -0.11 -31.91
N GLY A 16 30.32 -0.70 -31.78
CA GLY A 16 29.43 -1.01 -32.90
C GLY A 16 28.99 0.23 -33.65
N ILE A 17 28.60 1.28 -32.95
CA ILE A 17 28.23 2.58 -33.55
C ILE A 17 29.41 3.24 -34.23
N VAL A 18 30.58 3.23 -33.59
CA VAL A 18 31.82 3.80 -34.19
C VAL A 18 32.25 3.02 -35.43
N LEU A 19 32.07 1.70 -35.43
CA LEU A 19 32.43 0.85 -36.59
C LEU A 19 31.47 1.08 -37.76
N VAL A 20 30.15 1.24 -37.50
CA VAL A 20 29.16 1.61 -38.51
C VAL A 20 29.45 3.01 -39.07
N PHE A 21 29.84 3.96 -38.21
CA PHE A 21 30.20 5.30 -38.61
C PHE A 21 31.50 5.32 -39.43
N LEU A 22 32.53 4.55 -39.07
CA LEU A 22 33.78 4.37 -39.80
C LEU A 22 33.57 3.70 -41.17
N ILE A 23 32.72 2.67 -41.23
CA ILE A 23 32.39 1.99 -42.49
C ILE A 23 31.58 2.94 -43.39
N SER A 24 30.63 3.70 -42.88
CA SER A 24 29.89 4.72 -43.62
C SER A 24 30.81 5.84 -44.12
N PHE A 25 31.78 6.25 -43.31
CA PHE A 25 32.79 7.26 -43.71
C PHE A 25 33.80 6.73 -44.75
N MET A 26 34.13 5.43 -44.69
CA MET A 26 35.04 4.79 -45.64
C MET A 26 34.36 4.44 -46.96
N LEU A 27 33.04 4.24 -46.98
CA LEU A 27 32.20 4.01 -48.16
C LEU A 27 31.62 5.30 -48.74
N MET A 28 31.78 6.47 -48.05
CA MET A 28 31.50 7.76 -48.65
C MET A 28 32.43 7.92 -49.84
N PRO A 29 31.94 8.06 -51.08
CA PRO A 29 32.80 8.22 -52.23
C PRO A 29 33.68 9.43 -51.98
N LYS A 30 34.97 9.33 -52.40
CA LYS A 30 36.00 10.41 -52.36
C LYS A 30 35.52 11.64 -53.13
N MET A 31 34.54 12.37 -52.61
CA MET A 31 34.03 13.63 -53.14
C MET A 31 34.61 14.86 -52.41
N LEU A 32 35.72 14.70 -51.74
CA LEU A 32 36.50 15.83 -51.19
C LEU A 32 37.85 15.85 -51.88
N LYS A 33 37.85 15.99 -53.22
CA LYS A 33 38.95 16.69 -53.92
C LYS A 33 38.68 18.19 -53.76
N ASP A 34 39.75 18.94 -53.54
CA ASP A 34 39.81 20.33 -53.17
C ASP A 34 38.70 21.23 -53.75
N PRO A 35 38.22 22.24 -53.06
CA PRO A 35 37.15 23.10 -53.54
C PRO A 35 37.63 23.98 -54.68
N VAL A 36 37.45 23.51 -55.94
CA VAL A 36 37.56 24.36 -57.12
C VAL A 36 36.57 25.51 -56.91
N LYS A 37 37.05 26.75 -56.89
CA LYS A 37 36.18 27.93 -56.74
C LYS A 37 35.31 28.05 -57.99
N ILE A 38 34.04 27.79 -57.88
CA ILE A 38 33.06 27.93 -58.96
C ILE A 38 32.58 29.38 -58.96
N LYS A 39 32.73 30.07 -60.11
CA LYS A 39 32.16 31.40 -60.33
C LYS A 39 31.08 31.32 -61.41
N SER A 40 29.86 31.78 -61.02
CA SER A 40 28.78 31.89 -62.01
C SER A 40 28.89 33.21 -62.73
N VAL A 41 28.84 33.13 -64.05
CA VAL A 41 28.91 34.28 -64.95
C VAL A 41 27.76 34.29 -65.96
N SER A 42 27.46 35.44 -66.56
CA SER A 42 26.39 35.53 -67.55
C SER A 42 26.81 34.87 -68.87
N TYR A 43 25.80 34.41 -69.66
CA TYR A 43 26.07 33.82 -70.96
C TYR A 43 26.78 34.79 -71.91
N ASN A 44 26.46 36.11 -71.86
CA ASN A 44 27.11 37.15 -72.65
C ASN A 44 28.59 37.33 -72.31
N GLU A 45 28.90 37.19 -70.99
CA GLU A 45 30.29 37.27 -70.50
C GLU A 45 31.09 36.06 -70.98
N PHE A 46 30.50 34.86 -70.96
CA PHE A 46 31.11 33.66 -71.56
C PHE A 46 31.38 33.81 -73.02
N LEU A 47 30.42 34.35 -73.83
CA LEU A 47 30.65 34.60 -75.27
C LEU A 47 31.73 35.63 -75.49
N ALA A 48 31.80 36.68 -74.70
CA ALA A 48 32.85 37.68 -74.79
C ALA A 48 34.28 37.11 -74.51
N ASP A 49 34.34 36.21 -73.48
CA ASP A 49 35.62 35.52 -73.18
C ASP A 49 36.03 34.50 -74.26
N VAL A 50 35.06 33.86 -74.93
CA VAL A 50 35.29 32.99 -76.07
C VAL A 50 35.89 33.82 -77.23
N ASP A 51 35.26 34.95 -77.59
CA ASP A 51 35.72 35.82 -78.68
C ASP A 51 37.11 36.46 -78.43
N GLN A 52 37.41 36.74 -77.17
CA GLN A 52 38.72 37.23 -76.74
C GLN A 52 39.79 36.11 -76.63
N LYS A 53 39.45 34.87 -77.03
CA LYS A 53 40.30 33.66 -76.96
C LYS A 53 40.84 33.34 -75.55
N LYS A 54 40.15 33.79 -74.53
CA LYS A 54 40.53 33.57 -73.12
C LYS A 54 40.13 32.19 -72.64
N VAL A 55 39.07 31.61 -73.19
CA VAL A 55 38.57 30.27 -72.76
C VAL A 55 39.57 29.22 -73.26
N LYS A 56 39.93 28.30 -72.35
CA LYS A 56 40.80 27.17 -72.63
C LYS A 56 39.97 25.91 -72.99
N GLU A 57 39.03 25.57 -72.20
CA GLU A 57 38.24 24.33 -72.25
C GLU A 57 36.81 24.61 -71.85
N ALA A 58 35.81 24.04 -72.52
CA ALA A 58 34.40 24.20 -72.25
C ALA A 58 33.70 22.83 -72.23
N HIS A 59 32.99 22.52 -71.16
CA HIS A 59 32.16 21.32 -71.00
C HIS A 59 30.70 21.71 -71.14
N ILE A 60 30.05 21.22 -72.18
CA ILE A 60 28.65 21.55 -72.48
C ILE A 60 27.73 20.45 -71.91
N ALA A 61 26.96 20.78 -70.93
CA ALA A 61 25.90 19.92 -70.36
C ALA A 61 24.51 20.37 -70.85
N ASP A 62 23.47 19.64 -70.55
CA ASP A 62 22.12 19.93 -71.07
C ASP A 62 21.56 21.27 -70.54
N LYS A 63 21.88 21.70 -69.36
CA LYS A 63 21.35 22.91 -68.70
C LYS A 63 22.43 24.00 -68.48
N GLN A 64 23.72 23.66 -68.52
CA GLN A 64 24.78 24.57 -68.14
C GLN A 64 26.05 24.31 -68.98
N ILE A 65 26.88 25.31 -69.08
CA ILE A 65 28.22 25.25 -69.69
C ILE A 65 29.24 25.59 -68.62
N ALA A 66 30.17 24.68 -68.36
CA ALA A 66 31.27 24.91 -67.44
C ALA A 66 32.55 25.10 -68.22
N PHE A 67 33.33 26.13 -67.94
CA PHE A 67 34.53 26.47 -68.71
C PHE A 67 35.69 26.93 -67.82
N THR A 68 36.89 26.89 -68.36
CA THR A 68 38.12 27.38 -67.72
C THR A 68 38.79 28.45 -68.56
N ILE A 69 39.41 29.44 -67.90
CA ILE A 69 40.11 30.55 -68.53
C ILE A 69 41.62 30.26 -68.55
N LYS A 70 42.32 30.63 -69.68
CA LYS A 70 43.78 30.48 -69.84
C LYS A 70 44.48 31.32 -68.76
N GLY A 71 45.38 30.70 -67.98
CA GLY A 71 46.16 31.37 -66.94
C GLY A 71 45.62 31.33 -65.53
N GLU A 72 44.37 30.92 -65.31
CA GLU A 72 43.80 30.70 -64.01
C GLU A 72 43.83 29.20 -63.69
N LYS A 73 44.48 28.84 -62.55
CA LYS A 73 44.48 27.49 -62.02
C LYS A 73 43.47 27.45 -60.87
N ASP A 74 42.66 26.38 -60.80
CA ASP A 74 41.72 26.08 -59.72
C ASP A 74 40.45 26.96 -59.68
N VAL A 75 40.09 27.68 -60.76
CA VAL A 75 38.81 28.39 -60.89
C VAL A 75 38.03 27.80 -62.06
N ARG A 76 36.79 27.42 -61.82
CA ARG A 76 35.85 26.94 -62.82
C ARG A 76 34.70 27.93 -62.95
N TYR A 77 34.39 28.31 -64.17
CA TYR A 77 33.33 29.23 -64.53
C TYR A 77 32.10 28.41 -64.97
N GLU A 78 30.93 28.79 -64.58
CA GLU A 78 29.67 28.14 -64.98
C GLU A 78 28.67 29.20 -65.48
N THR A 79 28.00 28.90 -66.60
CA THR A 79 26.90 29.71 -67.12
C THR A 79 25.73 28.83 -67.55
N ALA A 80 24.55 29.41 -67.59
CA ALA A 80 23.36 28.72 -68.11
C ALA A 80 23.49 28.52 -69.60
N ARG A 81 23.11 27.37 -70.15
CA ARG A 81 23.07 27.10 -71.54
C ARG A 81 21.83 27.71 -72.17
N PHE A 82 22.06 28.54 -73.27
CA PHE A 82 20.97 29.00 -74.12
C PHE A 82 20.95 28.17 -75.42
N PRO A 83 19.76 28.06 -76.10
CA PRO A 83 19.66 27.47 -77.44
C PRO A 83 20.38 28.41 -78.46
N ASP A 84 21.63 28.11 -78.76
CA ASP A 84 22.47 28.86 -79.70
C ASP A 84 23.09 27.87 -80.68
N GLU A 85 22.55 27.84 -81.93
CA GLU A 85 23.00 26.94 -82.99
C GLU A 85 24.42 27.32 -83.52
N GLY A 86 24.86 28.56 -83.29
CA GLY A 86 26.18 29.05 -83.66
C GLY A 86 27.30 28.77 -82.65
N LEU A 87 26.95 28.33 -81.44
CA LEU A 87 27.90 28.16 -80.33
C LEU A 87 29.05 27.22 -80.66
N VAL A 88 28.78 26.09 -81.30
CA VAL A 88 29.77 25.05 -81.63
C VAL A 88 30.77 25.60 -82.62
N ASN A 89 30.33 26.31 -83.70
CA ASN A 89 31.19 26.94 -84.68
C ASN A 89 32.04 28.04 -84.04
N ARG A 90 31.41 28.83 -83.15
CA ARG A 90 32.10 29.93 -82.46
C ARG A 90 33.22 29.44 -81.54
N LEU A 91 32.98 28.32 -80.82
CA LEU A 91 33.99 27.66 -79.98
C LEU A 91 35.16 27.11 -80.85
N TYR A 92 34.82 26.46 -81.98
CA TYR A 92 35.76 25.87 -82.88
C TYR A 92 36.67 26.94 -83.54
N ASP A 93 36.06 28.02 -84.07
CA ASP A 93 36.77 29.11 -84.70
C ASP A 93 37.72 29.85 -83.76
N ASN A 94 37.40 29.90 -82.47
CA ASN A 94 38.22 30.50 -81.43
C ASN A 94 39.21 29.53 -80.73
N GLY A 95 39.30 28.28 -81.24
CA GLY A 95 40.27 27.28 -80.73
C GLY A 95 40.05 26.84 -79.29
N VAL A 96 38.83 26.80 -78.88
CA VAL A 96 38.45 26.30 -77.57
C VAL A 96 38.28 24.78 -77.65
N GLU A 97 38.94 24.05 -76.75
CA GLU A 97 38.64 22.59 -76.57
C GLU A 97 37.28 22.41 -75.91
N PHE A 98 36.38 21.70 -76.58
CA PHE A 98 35.06 21.44 -76.00
C PHE A 98 34.65 19.99 -76.15
N ASP A 99 33.97 19.46 -75.07
CA ASP A 99 33.38 18.12 -75.04
C ASP A 99 31.98 18.13 -74.49
N ARG A 100 31.25 17.00 -74.73
CA ARG A 100 29.99 16.73 -74.12
C ARG A 100 30.16 15.44 -73.27
N LYS A 101 30.36 15.59 -71.98
CA LYS A 101 30.38 14.43 -71.10
C LYS A 101 28.97 13.86 -70.97
N TYR A 102 28.77 12.62 -71.36
CA TYR A 102 27.62 11.83 -70.91
C TYR A 102 27.93 11.38 -69.49
N PRO A 103 27.09 11.72 -68.46
CA PRO A 103 27.23 11.12 -67.15
C PRO A 103 26.95 9.64 -67.29
N SER A 104 27.91 8.79 -66.97
CA SER A 104 27.66 7.36 -66.73
C SER A 104 26.97 7.23 -65.40
N GLU A 105 25.65 7.54 -65.32
CA GLU A 105 24.86 7.35 -64.16
C GLU A 105 24.45 5.87 -64.11
N MET A 106 25.02 5.13 -63.13
CA MET A 106 24.40 3.94 -62.64
C MET A 106 22.99 4.33 -62.17
N ASN A 107 21.97 3.57 -62.65
CA ASN A 107 20.58 3.83 -62.36
C ASN A 107 20.39 4.11 -60.84
N PRO A 108 19.88 5.29 -60.42
CA PRO A 108 19.77 5.67 -59.00
C PRO A 108 18.99 4.66 -58.18
N ILE A 109 18.07 3.94 -58.81
CA ILE A 109 17.30 2.87 -58.23
C ILE A 109 18.20 1.66 -57.91
N LEU A 110 19.13 1.31 -58.79
CA LEU A 110 20.06 0.22 -58.57
C LEU A 110 21.07 0.53 -57.47
N GLN A 111 21.51 1.77 -57.37
CA GLN A 111 22.42 2.25 -56.31
C GLN A 111 21.74 2.26 -54.95
N SER A 112 20.48 2.68 -54.85
CA SER A 112 19.69 2.64 -53.64
C SER A 112 19.34 1.22 -53.23
N LEU A 113 19.02 0.33 -54.16
CA LEU A 113 18.80 -1.11 -53.89
C LEU A 113 20.05 -1.80 -53.38
N LEU A 114 21.24 -1.48 -53.93
CA LEU A 114 22.50 -2.07 -53.53
C LEU A 114 22.88 -1.61 -52.09
N SER A 115 22.68 -0.32 -51.77
CA SER A 115 22.92 0.21 -50.43
C SER A 115 21.94 -0.34 -49.42
N PHE A 116 20.67 -0.51 -49.78
CA PHE A 116 19.67 -1.16 -48.90
C PHE A 116 19.99 -2.63 -48.68
N ALA A 117 20.36 -3.39 -49.71
CA ALA A 117 20.78 -4.79 -49.58
C ALA A 117 22.02 -4.95 -48.67
N LEU A 118 23.01 -4.06 -48.81
CA LEU A 118 24.19 -4.04 -47.94
C LEU A 118 23.80 -3.73 -46.47
N MET A 119 22.91 -2.80 -46.24
CA MET A 119 22.39 -2.46 -44.90
C MET A 119 21.68 -3.65 -44.27
N VAL A 120 20.83 -4.38 -45.01
CA VAL A 120 20.14 -5.58 -44.55
C VAL A 120 21.14 -6.70 -44.20
N VAL A 121 22.16 -6.93 -45.02
CA VAL A 121 23.21 -7.95 -44.75
C VAL A 121 23.98 -7.60 -43.48
N VAL A 122 24.35 -6.34 -43.29
CA VAL A 122 25.06 -5.89 -42.08
C VAL A 122 24.14 -6.06 -40.84
N MET A 123 22.86 -5.70 -40.96
CA MET A 123 21.90 -5.84 -39.86
C MET A 123 21.67 -7.32 -39.46
N VAL A 124 21.59 -8.22 -40.44
CA VAL A 124 21.48 -9.67 -40.20
C VAL A 124 22.77 -10.23 -39.58
N ALA A 125 23.95 -9.81 -40.06
CA ALA A 125 25.22 -10.23 -39.52
C ALA A 125 25.41 -9.77 -38.05
N VAL A 126 25.11 -8.51 -37.77
CA VAL A 126 25.15 -7.94 -36.42
C VAL A 126 24.12 -8.65 -35.52
N GLY A 127 22.90 -8.91 -36.02
CA GLY A 127 21.87 -9.66 -35.32
C GLY A 127 22.31 -11.09 -34.99
N GLN A 128 22.98 -11.79 -35.92
CA GLN A 128 23.51 -13.15 -35.67
C GLN A 128 24.67 -13.15 -34.65
N ILE A 129 25.57 -12.15 -34.74
CA ILE A 129 26.66 -12.01 -33.75
C ILE A 129 26.09 -11.71 -32.38
N PHE A 130 25.06 -10.85 -32.32
CA PHE A 130 24.34 -10.52 -31.08
C PHE A 130 23.64 -11.74 -30.49
N LEU A 131 22.90 -12.50 -31.29
CA LEU A 131 22.26 -13.76 -30.88
C LEU A 131 23.29 -14.79 -30.41
N ARG A 132 24.42 -14.95 -31.09
CA ARG A 132 25.50 -15.87 -30.68
C ARG A 132 26.23 -15.39 -29.41
N SER A 133 26.39 -14.10 -29.22
CA SER A 133 26.96 -13.53 -27.98
C SER A 133 25.99 -13.70 -26.80
N MET A 134 24.69 -13.54 -27.05
CA MET A 134 23.62 -13.74 -26.06
C MET A 134 23.53 -15.21 -25.62
N THR A 135 23.60 -16.16 -26.56
CA THR A 135 23.58 -17.59 -26.24
C THR A 135 24.85 -18.07 -25.53
N LYS A 136 26.04 -17.50 -25.79
CA LYS A 136 27.27 -17.80 -25.05
C LYS A 136 27.31 -17.21 -23.62
N SER A 137 26.67 -16.05 -23.40
CA SER A 137 26.52 -15.42 -22.08
C SER A 137 25.46 -16.12 -21.21
N MET A 138 24.60 -16.96 -21.78
CA MET A 138 23.47 -17.62 -21.14
C MET A 138 23.72 -19.09 -20.78
N GLY A 139 24.93 -19.61 -20.99
CA GLY A 139 25.34 -20.97 -20.59
C GLY A 139 25.77 -21.11 -19.12
N GLY A 140 25.64 -20.05 -18.30
CA GLY A 140 25.84 -20.09 -16.85
C GLY A 140 24.50 -20.23 -16.12
N LYS A 141 24.39 -21.16 -15.18
CA LYS A 141 23.23 -21.38 -14.30
C LYS A 141 22.61 -20.05 -13.83
N GLY A 142 21.48 -19.64 -14.41
CA GLY A 142 20.73 -18.42 -14.02
C GLY A 142 20.29 -17.50 -15.16
N GLY A 143 20.21 -17.97 -16.42
CA GLY A 143 19.88 -17.14 -17.57
C GLY A 143 18.40 -16.82 -17.74
N VAL A 144 18.04 -15.52 -17.73
CA VAL A 144 16.74 -15.00 -18.17
C VAL A 144 16.71 -15.05 -19.71
N GLY A 145 16.17 -16.12 -20.28
CA GLY A 145 15.93 -16.26 -21.72
C GLY A 145 14.60 -15.61 -22.15
N PRO A 146 14.40 -15.29 -23.43
CA PRO A 146 13.11 -14.82 -23.92
C PRO A 146 11.95 -15.82 -23.72
N MET A 147 12.23 -17.05 -23.27
CA MET A 147 11.25 -18.04 -22.85
C MET A 147 10.94 -18.01 -21.33
N SER A 148 11.52 -17.09 -20.55
CA SER A 148 11.17 -16.93 -19.12
C SER A 148 10.01 -15.99 -18.87
N PHE A 149 9.43 -15.39 -19.89
CA PHE A 149 8.16 -14.67 -19.80
C PHE A 149 7.06 -15.69 -19.47
N GLY A 150 6.54 -15.65 -18.24
CA GLY A 150 5.49 -16.56 -17.77
C GLY A 150 5.94 -17.61 -16.76
N LYS A 151 7.23 -17.63 -16.35
CA LYS A 151 7.63 -18.42 -15.18
C LYS A 151 7.17 -17.75 -13.89
N SER A 152 6.62 -18.56 -13.00
CA SER A 152 6.25 -18.13 -11.66
C SER A 152 7.52 -17.75 -10.87
N ASN A 153 7.48 -16.57 -10.22
CA ASN A 153 8.50 -16.16 -9.25
C ASN A 153 8.15 -16.65 -7.83
N ALA A 154 7.31 -17.69 -7.70
CA ALA A 154 6.94 -18.22 -6.41
C ALA A 154 8.18 -18.52 -5.58
N LYS A 155 8.21 -18.02 -4.36
CA LYS A 155 9.27 -18.35 -3.41
C LYS A 155 9.03 -19.78 -2.94
N ILE A 156 9.90 -20.68 -3.36
CA ILE A 156 9.88 -22.07 -2.92
C ILE A 156 10.69 -22.12 -1.63
N TYR A 157 10.02 -22.45 -0.57
CA TYR A 157 10.66 -22.77 0.69
C TYR A 157 10.74 -24.29 0.78
N ASP A 158 11.94 -24.85 0.65
CA ASP A 158 12.18 -26.29 0.80
C ASP A 158 12.23 -26.64 2.30
N GLN A 159 11.97 -27.87 2.68
CA GLN A 159 11.72 -28.47 4.01
C GLN A 159 12.29 -27.82 5.28
N SER A 160 13.10 -26.82 5.19
CA SER A 160 13.80 -26.18 6.33
C SER A 160 13.51 -24.71 6.49
N VAL A 161 12.37 -24.22 5.99
CA VAL A 161 12.07 -22.81 6.15
C VAL A 161 11.80 -22.48 7.60
N GLU A 162 12.88 -22.07 8.25
CA GLU A 162 12.90 -21.32 9.51
C GLU A 162 12.31 -22.02 10.74
N GLY A 163 11.94 -23.33 10.68
CA GLY A 163 11.40 -24.05 11.85
C GLY A 163 10.12 -23.42 12.43
N ILE A 164 9.35 -22.68 11.62
CA ILE A 164 8.08 -22.08 12.05
C ILE A 164 7.02 -23.18 12.13
N THR A 165 6.50 -23.41 13.35
CA THR A 165 5.42 -24.35 13.63
C THR A 165 4.28 -23.65 14.36
N PHE A 166 3.21 -24.36 14.70
CA PHE A 166 2.11 -23.80 15.51
C PHE A 166 2.55 -23.29 16.88
N ALA A 167 3.69 -23.77 17.41
CA ALA A 167 4.28 -23.26 18.64
C ALA A 167 4.78 -21.80 18.54
N ASN A 168 5.03 -21.32 17.34
CA ASN A 168 5.43 -19.93 17.06
C ASN A 168 4.23 -19.00 16.82
N VAL A 169 3.03 -19.56 16.71
CA VAL A 169 1.78 -18.83 16.52
C VAL A 169 1.01 -18.84 17.83
N ALA A 170 0.88 -17.68 18.46
CA ALA A 170 0.11 -17.51 19.67
C ALA A 170 -1.29 -16.97 19.36
N GLY A 171 -2.29 -17.35 20.14
CA GLY A 171 -3.70 -17.10 19.85
C GLY A 171 -4.17 -17.86 18.61
N GLN A 172 -5.35 -17.56 18.09
CA GLN A 172 -5.92 -18.19 16.88
C GLN A 172 -6.12 -19.72 17.05
N ASP A 173 -6.57 -20.16 18.23
CA ASP A 173 -6.61 -21.60 18.54
C ASP A 173 -7.64 -22.32 17.67
N GLU A 174 -8.80 -21.70 17.37
CA GLU A 174 -9.80 -22.23 16.46
C GLU A 174 -9.25 -22.39 15.01
N ALA A 175 -8.51 -21.38 14.55
CA ALA A 175 -7.89 -21.45 13.22
C ALA A 175 -6.78 -22.53 13.17
N LYS A 176 -6.04 -22.76 14.27
CA LYS A 176 -5.05 -23.84 14.36
C LYS A 176 -5.72 -25.20 14.35
N ASP A 177 -6.84 -25.37 15.06
CA ASP A 177 -7.59 -26.62 15.09
C ASP A 177 -8.08 -26.99 13.70
N ASP A 178 -8.70 -26.05 12.98
CA ASP A 178 -9.12 -26.23 11.59
C ASP A 178 -7.95 -26.59 10.65
N LEU A 179 -6.78 -25.98 10.86
CA LEU A 179 -5.59 -26.21 10.04
C LEU A 179 -4.87 -27.51 10.42
N THR A 180 -5.00 -27.99 11.65
CA THR A 180 -4.45 -29.26 12.12
C THR A 180 -5.04 -30.45 11.37
N GLU A 181 -6.31 -30.37 10.96
CA GLU A 181 -6.90 -31.40 10.09
C GLU A 181 -6.20 -31.48 8.73
N ILE A 182 -5.79 -30.33 8.18
CA ILE A 182 -5.04 -30.28 6.92
C ILE A 182 -3.65 -30.88 7.09
N VAL A 183 -2.98 -30.63 8.22
CA VAL A 183 -1.68 -31.22 8.56
C VAL A 183 -1.79 -32.74 8.71
N ASP A 184 -2.80 -33.24 9.47
CA ASP A 184 -3.02 -34.70 9.66
C ASP A 184 -3.29 -35.39 8.31
N PHE A 185 -4.05 -34.73 7.42
CA PHE A 185 -4.25 -35.27 6.07
C PHE A 185 -2.97 -35.36 5.24
N LEU A 186 -2.14 -34.32 5.25
CA LEU A 186 -0.88 -34.35 4.51
C LEU A 186 0.05 -35.46 4.99
N HIS A 187 -0.02 -35.80 6.29
CA HIS A 187 0.72 -36.91 6.88
C HIS A 187 0.08 -38.29 6.62
N ASN A 188 -1.25 -38.38 6.74
CA ASN A 188 -1.99 -39.63 6.76
C ASN A 188 -3.20 -39.64 5.81
N PRO A 189 -3.02 -39.46 4.49
CA PRO A 189 -4.15 -39.32 3.57
C PRO A 189 -5.03 -40.59 3.49
N SER A 190 -4.47 -41.79 3.75
CA SER A 190 -5.22 -43.05 3.73
C SER A 190 -6.32 -43.11 4.80
N LYS A 191 -6.09 -42.55 5.99
CA LYS A 191 -7.06 -42.51 7.10
C LYS A 191 -8.39 -41.86 6.68
N TYR A 192 -8.33 -40.85 5.83
CA TYR A 192 -9.49 -40.10 5.36
C TYR A 192 -10.16 -40.79 4.16
N THR A 193 -9.35 -41.33 3.24
CA THR A 193 -9.86 -42.01 2.04
C THR A 193 -10.56 -43.34 2.36
N GLU A 194 -10.12 -44.08 3.38
CA GLU A 194 -10.74 -45.33 3.84
C GLU A 194 -12.19 -45.13 4.34
N ILE A 195 -12.48 -44.00 4.95
CA ILE A 195 -13.84 -43.63 5.44
C ILE A 195 -14.68 -43.01 4.30
N GLY A 196 -14.06 -42.69 3.14
CA GLY A 196 -14.73 -41.99 2.04
C GLY A 196 -14.82 -40.49 2.22
N ALA A 197 -14.08 -39.90 3.15
CA ALA A 197 -14.01 -38.46 3.35
C ALA A 197 -13.27 -37.81 2.17
N LYS A 198 -13.84 -36.73 1.66
CA LYS A 198 -13.18 -35.88 0.66
C LYS A 198 -12.64 -34.66 1.37
N LEU A 199 -11.34 -34.47 1.30
CA LEU A 199 -10.75 -33.24 1.85
C LEU A 199 -11.01 -32.02 1.01
N PRO A 200 -11.06 -30.85 1.65
CA PRO A 200 -11.10 -29.60 0.94
C PRO A 200 -9.83 -29.46 0.08
N LYS A 201 -10.00 -29.16 -1.22
CA LYS A 201 -8.86 -28.89 -2.11
C LYS A 201 -8.15 -27.58 -1.74
N GLY A 202 -8.88 -26.66 -1.12
CA GLY A 202 -8.36 -25.38 -0.69
C GLY A 202 -9.04 -24.81 0.54
N ALA A 203 -8.28 -24.08 1.34
CA ALA A 203 -8.79 -23.31 2.46
C ALA A 203 -8.46 -21.82 2.29
N LEU A 204 -9.42 -20.98 2.66
CA LEU A 204 -9.32 -19.53 2.57
C LEU A 204 -9.20 -18.95 3.99
N LEU A 205 -8.05 -18.36 4.31
CA LEU A 205 -7.81 -17.61 5.53
C LEU A 205 -8.40 -16.21 5.38
N VAL A 206 -9.34 -15.86 6.24
CA VAL A 206 -10.13 -14.62 6.15
C VAL A 206 -10.00 -13.85 7.45
N GLY A 207 -9.69 -12.56 7.38
CA GLY A 207 -9.63 -11.74 8.59
C GLY A 207 -8.94 -10.39 8.38
N PRO A 208 -8.88 -9.56 9.43
CA PRO A 208 -8.23 -8.26 9.38
C PRO A 208 -6.74 -8.33 8.99
N PRO A 209 -6.15 -7.25 8.48
CA PRO A 209 -4.71 -7.20 8.25
C PRO A 209 -3.95 -7.34 9.59
N GLY A 210 -2.75 -7.93 9.53
CA GLY A 210 -1.90 -8.08 10.71
C GLY A 210 -2.26 -9.22 11.67
N THR A 211 -3.31 -10.01 11.41
CA THR A 211 -3.73 -11.13 12.28
C THR A 211 -2.89 -12.39 12.16
N GLY A 212 -1.91 -12.42 11.23
CA GLY A 212 -0.97 -13.54 11.11
C GLY A 212 -1.34 -14.60 10.08
N LYS A 213 -2.24 -14.32 9.12
CA LYS A 213 -2.67 -15.28 8.07
C LYS A 213 -1.50 -15.91 7.32
N THR A 214 -0.54 -15.12 6.88
CA THR A 214 0.68 -15.60 6.19
C THR A 214 1.57 -16.41 7.13
N LEU A 215 1.63 -16.05 8.42
CA LEU A 215 2.38 -16.79 9.44
C LEU A 215 1.75 -18.15 9.71
N LEU A 216 0.42 -18.21 9.83
CA LEU A 216 -0.34 -19.46 9.97
C LEU A 216 -0.11 -20.40 8.78
N ALA A 217 -0.16 -19.88 7.55
CA ALA A 217 0.09 -20.71 6.36
C ALA A 217 1.51 -21.31 6.36
N LYS A 218 2.51 -20.55 6.79
CA LYS A 218 3.88 -21.04 6.97
C LYS A 218 3.97 -22.09 8.08
N ALA A 219 3.26 -21.86 9.20
CA ALA A 219 3.24 -22.79 10.33
C ALA A 219 2.63 -24.14 9.94
N VAL A 220 1.56 -24.14 9.13
CA VAL A 220 0.97 -25.38 8.58
C VAL A 220 2.00 -26.18 7.78
N ALA A 221 2.76 -25.51 6.92
CA ALA A 221 3.77 -26.16 6.10
C ALA A 221 4.94 -26.71 6.95
N GLY A 222 5.37 -25.95 7.95
CA GLY A 222 6.40 -26.39 8.90
C GLY A 222 5.94 -27.58 9.76
N GLU A 223 4.71 -27.55 10.24
CA GLU A 223 4.10 -28.64 11.02
C GLU A 223 3.95 -29.90 10.15
N ALA A 224 3.47 -29.75 8.93
CA ALA A 224 3.34 -30.85 7.97
C ALA A 224 4.67 -31.31 7.36
N SER A 225 5.76 -30.59 7.57
CA SER A 225 7.09 -30.88 6.99
C SER A 225 7.07 -31.07 5.47
N VAL A 226 6.25 -30.28 4.76
CA VAL A 226 6.11 -30.33 3.31
C VAL A 226 6.63 -29.05 2.64
N PRO A 227 7.02 -29.09 1.34
CA PRO A 227 7.40 -27.92 0.59
C PRO A 227 6.29 -26.84 0.57
N PHE A 228 6.69 -25.58 0.69
CA PHE A 228 5.80 -24.43 0.72
C PHE A 228 6.08 -23.48 -0.43
N PHE A 229 5.10 -23.30 -1.31
CA PHE A 229 5.13 -22.35 -2.41
C PHE A 229 4.37 -21.11 -1.98
N SER A 230 5.03 -19.96 -1.89
CA SER A 230 4.38 -18.70 -1.51
C SER A 230 4.44 -17.69 -2.64
N ILE A 231 3.29 -17.14 -3.00
CA ILE A 231 3.15 -16.11 -4.02
C ILE A 231 2.07 -15.09 -3.58
N SER A 232 2.27 -13.82 -3.94
CA SER A 232 1.21 -12.81 -3.79
C SER A 232 0.30 -12.80 -5.02
N GLY A 233 -1.01 -12.63 -4.82
CA GLY A 233 -1.96 -12.44 -5.91
C GLY A 233 -1.57 -11.30 -6.86
N SER A 234 -0.91 -10.27 -6.34
CA SER A 234 -0.38 -9.16 -7.14
C SER A 234 0.71 -9.55 -8.14
N GLU A 235 1.45 -10.65 -7.89
CA GLU A 235 2.49 -11.14 -8.80
C GLU A 235 1.92 -11.81 -10.07
N PHE A 236 0.64 -12.15 -10.07
CA PHE A 236 -0.06 -12.65 -11.25
C PHE A 236 -0.60 -11.54 -12.14
N VAL A 237 -0.70 -10.30 -11.65
CA VAL A 237 -1.21 -9.18 -12.42
C VAL A 237 -0.10 -8.64 -13.32
N GLU A 238 -0.26 -8.81 -14.62
CA GLU A 238 0.72 -8.43 -15.63
C GLU A 238 0.11 -7.45 -16.65
N MET A 239 0.97 -6.68 -17.34
CA MET A 239 0.52 -5.76 -18.38
C MET A 239 0.14 -6.47 -19.69
N PHE A 240 0.66 -7.68 -19.91
CA PHE A 240 0.41 -8.44 -21.15
C PHE A 240 -0.57 -9.57 -20.90
N VAL A 241 -1.62 -9.59 -21.67
CA VAL A 241 -2.69 -10.60 -21.58
C VAL A 241 -2.12 -12.02 -21.76
N GLY A 242 -2.46 -12.89 -20.82
CA GLY A 242 -2.05 -14.30 -20.81
C GLY A 242 -0.77 -14.62 -20.03
N LEU A 243 0.02 -13.63 -19.60
CA LEU A 243 1.21 -13.89 -18.77
C LEU A 243 0.85 -14.34 -17.35
N GLY A 244 -0.15 -13.74 -16.74
CA GLY A 244 -0.66 -14.17 -15.43
C GLY A 244 -1.15 -15.61 -15.46
N ALA A 245 -1.93 -15.96 -16.48
CA ALA A 245 -2.40 -17.33 -16.68
C ALA A 245 -1.23 -18.33 -16.91
N ALA A 246 -0.16 -17.92 -17.58
CA ALA A 246 1.04 -18.75 -17.76
C ALA A 246 1.77 -18.97 -16.43
N LYS A 247 1.88 -17.94 -15.59
CA LYS A 247 2.47 -18.06 -14.23
C LYS A 247 1.65 -18.98 -13.34
N VAL A 248 0.32 -18.92 -13.41
CA VAL A 248 -0.55 -19.85 -12.68
C VAL A 248 -0.24 -21.29 -13.09
N ARG A 249 -0.21 -21.60 -14.39
CA ARG A 249 0.10 -22.95 -14.89
C ARG A 249 1.48 -23.45 -14.42
N ASP A 250 2.50 -22.61 -14.54
CA ASP A 250 3.87 -22.93 -14.12
C ASP A 250 3.95 -23.21 -12.61
N LEU A 251 3.27 -22.41 -11.78
CA LEU A 251 3.19 -22.63 -10.34
C LEU A 251 2.57 -23.99 -10.00
N PHE A 252 1.44 -24.32 -10.63
CA PHE A 252 0.72 -25.56 -10.36
C PHE A 252 1.47 -26.79 -10.93
N GLU A 253 2.18 -26.65 -12.04
CA GLU A 253 3.08 -27.69 -12.57
C GLU A 253 4.22 -27.98 -11.59
N GLN A 254 4.89 -26.94 -11.08
CA GLN A 254 5.94 -27.08 -10.06
C GLN A 254 5.41 -27.69 -8.75
N ALA A 255 4.18 -27.35 -8.34
CA ALA A 255 3.57 -27.92 -7.15
C ALA A 255 3.24 -29.41 -7.33
N LYS A 256 2.76 -29.82 -8.50
CA LYS A 256 2.54 -31.24 -8.84
C LYS A 256 3.81 -32.04 -8.78
N ASP A 257 4.91 -31.51 -9.29
CA ASP A 257 6.22 -32.19 -9.30
C ASP A 257 6.81 -32.38 -7.90
N LYS A 258 6.41 -31.51 -6.94
CA LYS A 258 6.89 -31.54 -5.56
C LYS A 258 5.86 -32.01 -4.54
N ALA A 259 4.78 -32.64 -4.97
CA ALA A 259 3.75 -33.17 -4.06
C ALA A 259 4.31 -34.30 -3.16
N PRO A 260 3.91 -34.38 -1.84
CA PRO A 260 2.94 -33.49 -1.20
C PRO A 260 3.50 -32.09 -0.87
N CYS A 261 2.71 -31.03 -1.08
CA CYS A 261 3.13 -29.66 -0.86
C CYS A 261 1.93 -28.72 -0.58
N ILE A 262 2.25 -27.53 -0.09
CA ILE A 262 1.27 -26.45 0.10
C ILE A 262 1.56 -25.31 -0.86
N VAL A 263 0.54 -24.85 -1.57
CA VAL A 263 0.56 -23.63 -2.38
C VAL A 263 -0.20 -22.53 -1.63
N PHE A 264 0.48 -21.45 -1.27
CA PHE A 264 -0.11 -20.32 -0.59
C PHE A 264 -0.19 -19.10 -1.50
N ILE A 265 -1.39 -18.55 -1.65
CA ILE A 265 -1.67 -17.35 -2.43
C ILE A 265 -2.13 -16.25 -1.48
N ASP A 266 -1.25 -15.29 -1.20
CA ASP A 266 -1.60 -14.13 -0.39
C ASP A 266 -2.36 -13.09 -1.22
N GLU A 267 -3.22 -12.30 -0.59
CA GLU A 267 -4.01 -11.24 -1.25
C GLU A 267 -4.76 -11.74 -2.51
N ILE A 268 -5.44 -12.87 -2.39
CA ILE A 268 -6.15 -13.51 -3.51
C ILE A 268 -7.20 -12.57 -4.14
N ASP A 269 -7.71 -11.59 -3.41
CA ASP A 269 -8.67 -10.60 -3.87
C ASP A 269 -8.10 -9.69 -4.97
N THR A 270 -6.79 -9.62 -5.17
CA THR A 270 -6.19 -8.88 -6.29
C THR A 270 -6.53 -9.48 -7.65
N ILE A 271 -6.65 -10.81 -7.75
CA ILE A 271 -7.03 -11.53 -8.98
C ILE A 271 -8.46 -12.07 -8.94
N GLY A 272 -8.97 -12.32 -7.74
CA GLY A 272 -10.27 -12.98 -7.50
C GLY A 272 -11.47 -12.05 -7.37
N LYS A 273 -11.38 -10.77 -7.72
CA LYS A 273 -12.45 -9.79 -7.54
C LYS A 273 -13.67 -10.07 -8.42
N LYS A 274 -14.87 -9.84 -7.86
CA LYS A 274 -16.17 -9.89 -8.59
C LYS A 274 -16.15 -9.02 -9.84
N ARG A 275 -16.92 -9.46 -10.84
CA ARG A 275 -17.14 -8.71 -12.08
C ARG A 275 -18.05 -7.52 -11.79
N ASP A 276 -17.50 -6.32 -11.78
CA ASP A 276 -18.30 -5.09 -11.78
C ASP A 276 -18.79 -4.84 -13.22
N GLY A 277 -20.11 -4.80 -13.42
CA GLY A 277 -20.76 -4.71 -14.73
C GLY A 277 -20.55 -3.41 -15.52
N ALA A 278 -19.65 -2.53 -15.10
CA ALA A 278 -19.29 -1.30 -15.84
C ALA A 278 -17.94 -1.52 -16.53
N GLY A 279 -18.00 -1.87 -17.82
CA GLY A 279 -16.85 -2.18 -18.66
C GLY A 279 -15.83 -1.08 -18.79
N PHE A 280 -14.61 -1.33 -18.29
CA PHE A 280 -13.40 -0.71 -18.76
C PHE A 280 -12.38 -1.80 -19.10
N SER A 281 -11.74 -1.67 -20.24
CA SER A 281 -10.90 -2.63 -20.99
C SER A 281 -9.58 -3.05 -20.28
N GLY A 282 -9.52 -3.00 -18.96
CA GLY A 282 -8.36 -3.44 -18.16
C GLY A 282 -8.57 -4.74 -17.36
N ASN A 283 -9.74 -5.38 -17.47
CA ASN A 283 -10.09 -6.57 -16.67
C ASN A 283 -9.79 -7.91 -17.37
N ASP A 284 -9.53 -7.92 -18.68
CA ASP A 284 -9.39 -9.16 -19.47
C ASP A 284 -8.25 -10.04 -18.98
N GLU A 285 -7.13 -9.44 -18.57
CA GLU A 285 -5.97 -10.18 -18.08
C GLU A 285 -6.24 -10.83 -16.71
N ARG A 286 -6.82 -10.08 -15.78
CA ARG A 286 -7.20 -10.60 -14.45
C ARG A 286 -8.23 -11.71 -14.56
N GLU A 287 -9.24 -11.53 -15.43
CA GLU A 287 -10.27 -12.53 -15.67
C GLU A 287 -9.69 -13.80 -16.30
N GLN A 288 -8.76 -13.69 -17.25
CA GLN A 288 -8.06 -14.82 -17.82
C GLN A 288 -7.21 -15.56 -16.77
N THR A 289 -6.54 -14.83 -15.91
CA THR A 289 -5.73 -15.37 -14.82
C THR A 289 -6.61 -16.09 -13.79
N LEU A 290 -7.74 -15.48 -13.39
CA LEU A 290 -8.72 -16.11 -12.51
C LEU A 290 -9.29 -17.39 -13.11
N ASN A 291 -9.71 -17.35 -14.37
CA ASN A 291 -10.24 -18.54 -15.06
C ASN A 291 -9.21 -19.67 -15.15
N GLN A 292 -7.93 -19.33 -15.35
CA GLN A 292 -6.85 -20.33 -15.32
C GLN A 292 -6.66 -20.92 -13.92
N LEU A 293 -6.69 -20.07 -12.86
CA LEU A 293 -6.62 -20.55 -11.48
C LEU A 293 -7.76 -21.52 -11.17
N LEU A 294 -8.99 -21.17 -11.55
CA LEU A 294 -10.14 -22.04 -11.37
C LEU A 294 -9.99 -23.36 -12.12
N ALA A 295 -9.46 -23.32 -13.36
CA ALA A 295 -9.21 -24.51 -14.16
C ALA A 295 -8.15 -25.42 -13.53
N GLU A 296 -7.05 -24.85 -13.00
CA GLU A 296 -6.03 -25.65 -12.30
C GLU A 296 -6.60 -26.27 -11.03
N MET A 297 -7.37 -25.53 -10.23
CA MET A 297 -8.01 -26.05 -9.01
C MET A 297 -8.99 -27.20 -9.33
N ASP A 298 -9.78 -27.06 -10.39
CA ASP A 298 -10.73 -28.10 -10.81
C ASP A 298 -9.99 -29.34 -11.35
N GLY A 299 -8.85 -29.15 -12.02
CA GLY A 299 -8.00 -30.20 -12.59
C GLY A 299 -7.22 -31.04 -11.57
N PHE A 300 -7.22 -30.65 -10.28
CA PHE A 300 -6.66 -31.48 -9.21
C PHE A 300 -7.66 -32.58 -8.83
N GLU A 301 -7.40 -33.78 -9.25
CA GLU A 301 -8.05 -34.96 -8.67
C GLU A 301 -7.47 -35.20 -7.28
N GLY A 302 -8.32 -35.41 -6.27
CA GLY A 302 -8.01 -35.36 -4.83
C GLY A 302 -6.91 -36.29 -4.29
N ASN A 303 -6.14 -36.96 -5.13
CA ASN A 303 -5.05 -37.86 -4.75
C ASN A 303 -3.63 -37.25 -4.91
N GLY A 304 -3.52 -35.99 -5.34
CA GLY A 304 -2.22 -35.40 -5.68
C GLY A 304 -1.39 -34.87 -4.50
N GLY A 305 -1.93 -34.83 -3.28
CA GLY A 305 -1.21 -34.32 -2.09
C GLY A 305 -0.88 -32.81 -2.14
N VAL A 306 -1.49 -32.04 -3.04
CA VAL A 306 -1.33 -30.58 -3.09
C VAL A 306 -2.50 -29.93 -2.39
N VAL A 307 -2.22 -29.10 -1.38
CA VAL A 307 -3.23 -28.28 -0.69
C VAL A 307 -3.02 -26.81 -1.04
N ILE A 308 -4.10 -26.13 -1.39
CA ILE A 308 -4.08 -24.71 -1.72
C ILE A 308 -4.58 -23.91 -0.54
N LEU A 309 -3.75 -23.04 0.01
CA LEU A 309 -4.15 -22.05 1.00
C LEU A 309 -4.19 -20.68 0.34
N ALA A 310 -5.20 -19.89 0.63
CA ALA A 310 -5.22 -18.49 0.20
C ALA A 310 -5.55 -17.58 1.37
N ALA A 311 -5.15 -16.32 1.29
CA ALA A 311 -5.48 -15.32 2.30
C ALA A 311 -6.12 -14.08 1.66
N THR A 312 -7.08 -13.50 2.36
CA THR A 312 -7.70 -12.22 1.97
C THR A 312 -8.17 -11.44 3.19
N ASN A 313 -8.14 -10.12 3.07
CA ASN A 313 -8.78 -9.20 4.01
C ASN A 313 -10.19 -8.78 3.53
N ARG A 314 -10.59 -9.19 2.31
CA ARG A 314 -11.84 -8.76 1.65
C ARG A 314 -12.60 -9.95 1.06
N PRO A 315 -13.14 -10.85 1.88
CA PRO A 315 -13.84 -12.02 1.37
C PRO A 315 -15.08 -11.68 0.55
N GLU A 316 -15.72 -10.55 0.86
CA GLU A 316 -16.90 -10.05 0.16
C GLU A 316 -16.61 -9.58 -1.28
N SER A 317 -15.36 -9.23 -1.58
CA SER A 317 -14.94 -8.83 -2.92
C SER A 317 -14.68 -10.00 -3.86
N LEU A 318 -14.55 -11.22 -3.33
CA LEU A 318 -14.19 -12.40 -4.12
C LEU A 318 -15.33 -12.88 -5.03
N ASP A 319 -14.94 -13.35 -6.22
CA ASP A 319 -15.86 -14.01 -7.14
C ASP A 319 -16.44 -15.27 -6.48
N PRO A 320 -17.77 -15.44 -6.46
CA PRO A 320 -18.41 -16.61 -5.88
C PRO A 320 -17.93 -17.94 -6.47
N ALA A 321 -17.38 -17.94 -7.70
CA ALA A 321 -16.82 -19.12 -8.32
C ALA A 321 -15.62 -19.71 -7.53
N LEU A 322 -14.81 -18.86 -6.88
CA LEU A 322 -13.70 -19.32 -6.02
C LEU A 322 -14.19 -20.07 -4.78
N LEU A 323 -15.39 -19.76 -4.30
CA LEU A 323 -15.96 -20.25 -3.06
C LEU A 323 -16.87 -21.47 -3.24
N ARG A 324 -16.90 -22.05 -4.45
CA ARG A 324 -17.69 -23.26 -4.74
C ARG A 324 -16.98 -24.51 -4.21
N PRO A 325 -17.77 -25.56 -3.82
CA PRO A 325 -17.19 -26.83 -3.42
C PRO A 325 -16.19 -27.39 -4.45
N GLY A 326 -15.07 -27.89 -3.96
CA GLY A 326 -13.96 -28.37 -4.80
C GLY A 326 -12.92 -27.29 -5.14
N ARG A 327 -13.03 -26.09 -4.57
CA ARG A 327 -12.08 -24.97 -4.68
C ARG A 327 -11.72 -24.49 -3.26
N PHE A 328 -12.03 -23.22 -2.90
CA PHE A 328 -11.90 -22.74 -1.51
C PHE A 328 -13.21 -23.03 -0.76
N ASP A 329 -13.42 -24.28 -0.45
CA ASP A 329 -14.64 -24.76 0.18
C ASP A 329 -14.60 -24.66 1.73
N ARG A 330 -13.43 -24.51 2.31
CA ARG A 330 -13.27 -24.20 3.74
C ARG A 330 -12.83 -22.75 3.93
N ARG A 331 -13.57 -22.01 4.76
CA ARG A 331 -13.22 -20.66 5.19
C ARG A 331 -12.81 -20.71 6.64
N ILE A 332 -11.59 -20.24 6.91
CA ILE A 332 -11.00 -20.23 8.24
C ILE A 332 -10.89 -18.78 8.69
N PRO A 333 -11.70 -18.33 9.64
CA PRO A 333 -11.59 -16.99 10.19
C PRO A 333 -10.30 -16.85 11.01
N VAL A 334 -9.56 -15.77 10.79
CA VAL A 334 -8.36 -15.39 11.54
C VAL A 334 -8.61 -13.99 12.08
N GLU A 335 -9.30 -13.93 13.21
CA GLU A 335 -9.81 -12.71 13.80
C GLU A 335 -8.75 -11.97 14.63
N LEU A 336 -9.09 -10.78 15.12
CA LEU A 336 -8.24 -10.10 16.10
C LEU A 336 -8.15 -10.95 17.38
N PRO A 337 -6.97 -10.99 18.01
CA PRO A 337 -6.77 -11.82 19.20
C PRO A 337 -7.59 -11.27 20.39
N ASP A 338 -8.18 -12.17 21.17
CA ASP A 338 -8.78 -11.91 22.47
C ASP A 338 -7.72 -11.54 23.53
N LEU A 339 -8.11 -11.26 24.73
CA LEU A 339 -7.20 -10.87 25.82
C LEU A 339 -6.10 -11.93 26.05
N ALA A 340 -6.47 -13.20 26.11
CA ALA A 340 -5.52 -14.30 26.33
C ALA A 340 -4.58 -14.46 25.14
N GLY A 341 -5.09 -14.34 23.92
CA GLY A 341 -4.32 -14.36 22.70
C GLY A 341 -3.34 -13.19 22.61
N ARG A 342 -3.75 -11.96 22.97
CA ARG A 342 -2.84 -10.80 23.01
C ARG A 342 -1.71 -11.00 24.02
N GLU A 343 -2.02 -11.51 25.22
CA GLU A 343 -1.01 -11.83 26.23
C GLU A 343 -0.01 -12.87 25.71
N ALA A 344 -0.51 -13.94 25.08
CA ALA A 344 0.33 -15.00 24.51
C ALA A 344 1.19 -14.48 23.35
N ILE A 345 0.66 -13.63 22.47
CA ILE A 345 1.41 -13.00 21.36
C ILE A 345 2.52 -12.11 21.90
N LEU A 346 2.24 -11.25 22.89
CA LEU A 346 3.25 -10.42 23.54
C LEU A 346 4.39 -11.27 24.12
N LYS A 347 4.06 -12.37 24.82
CA LYS A 347 5.07 -13.30 25.38
C LYS A 347 5.93 -13.95 24.31
N VAL A 348 5.34 -14.37 23.18
CA VAL A 348 6.05 -14.97 22.04
C VAL A 348 7.02 -13.97 21.44
N HIS A 349 6.60 -12.75 21.14
CA HIS A 349 7.48 -11.72 20.57
C HIS A 349 8.54 -11.20 21.55
N ALA A 350 8.24 -11.22 22.85
CA ALA A 350 9.19 -10.85 23.89
C ALA A 350 10.19 -11.98 24.24
N LYS A 351 10.06 -13.18 23.68
CA LYS A 351 10.87 -14.34 24.02
C LYS A 351 12.38 -14.08 23.84
N ASP A 352 12.74 -13.50 22.71
CA ASP A 352 14.13 -13.25 22.32
C ASP A 352 14.62 -11.84 22.74
N VAL A 353 13.76 -11.04 23.40
CA VAL A 353 14.12 -9.70 23.90
C VAL A 353 14.64 -9.81 25.33
N LYS A 354 15.74 -9.13 25.62
CA LYS A 354 16.24 -8.99 27.00
C LYS A 354 15.29 -8.09 27.79
N LYS A 355 14.66 -8.65 28.82
CA LYS A 355 13.60 -8.02 29.58
C LYS A 355 13.73 -8.27 31.08
N GLU A 356 13.04 -7.47 31.86
CA GLU A 356 12.86 -7.70 33.30
C GLU A 356 11.91 -8.88 33.53
N GLU A 357 12.07 -9.58 34.65
CA GLU A 357 11.21 -10.74 35.00
C GLU A 357 9.83 -10.32 35.50
N SER A 358 9.69 -9.08 35.96
CA SER A 358 8.49 -8.55 36.62
C SER A 358 7.42 -7.99 35.68
N ILE A 359 7.52 -8.19 34.37
CA ILE A 359 6.57 -7.59 33.40
C ILE A 359 5.20 -8.27 33.49
N ASP A 360 4.17 -7.48 33.76
CA ASP A 360 2.77 -7.92 33.69
C ASP A 360 2.24 -7.80 32.23
N TYR A 361 2.33 -8.91 31.49
CA TYR A 361 1.79 -8.97 30.12
C TYR A 361 0.25 -8.88 30.08
N ASN A 362 -0.43 -9.23 31.16
CA ASN A 362 -1.90 -9.12 31.22
C ASN A 362 -2.35 -7.66 31.24
N ALA A 363 -1.68 -6.82 32.06
CA ALA A 363 -1.92 -5.38 32.08
C ALA A 363 -1.69 -4.74 30.71
N VAL A 364 -0.60 -5.11 30.02
CA VAL A 364 -0.31 -4.63 28.65
C VAL A 364 -1.35 -5.14 27.65
N ALA A 365 -1.78 -6.40 27.75
CA ALA A 365 -2.80 -6.98 26.87
C ALA A 365 -4.16 -6.30 27.04
N LYS A 366 -4.54 -5.91 28.26
CA LYS A 366 -5.75 -5.11 28.54
C LYS A 366 -5.66 -3.74 27.84
N ALA A 367 -4.53 -3.08 27.92
CA ALA A 367 -4.30 -1.78 27.31
C ALA A 367 -4.26 -1.82 25.76
N THR A 368 -4.19 -3.00 25.15
CA THR A 368 -4.08 -3.21 23.70
C THR A 368 -5.33 -3.82 23.06
N ALA A 369 -6.51 -3.59 23.65
CA ALA A 369 -7.77 -4.06 23.09
C ALA A 369 -7.93 -3.65 21.63
N GLY A 370 -8.28 -4.61 20.75
CA GLY A 370 -8.43 -4.38 19.31
C GLY A 370 -7.12 -4.32 18.50
N ALA A 371 -5.95 -4.50 19.14
CA ALA A 371 -4.67 -4.56 18.42
C ALA A 371 -4.50 -5.90 17.68
N SER A 372 -3.94 -5.84 16.48
CA SER A 372 -3.58 -7.03 15.73
C SER A 372 -2.26 -7.65 16.23
N GLY A 373 -1.97 -8.88 15.84
CA GLY A 373 -0.70 -9.52 16.16
C GLY A 373 0.53 -8.74 15.65
N ALA A 374 0.41 -8.08 14.50
CA ALA A 374 1.46 -7.23 13.96
C ALA A 374 1.68 -5.96 14.79
N ASP A 375 0.61 -5.36 15.31
CA ASP A 375 0.70 -4.19 16.19
C ASP A 375 1.40 -4.58 17.50
N LEU A 376 1.03 -5.72 18.09
CA LEU A 376 1.65 -6.24 19.32
C LEU A 376 3.16 -6.54 19.12
N ALA A 377 3.53 -7.14 17.99
CA ALA A 377 4.93 -7.36 17.63
C ALA A 377 5.70 -6.05 17.52
N ASN A 378 5.09 -5.03 16.90
CA ASN A 378 5.67 -3.70 16.78
C ASN A 378 5.81 -3.01 18.15
N MET A 379 4.83 -3.16 19.04
CA MET A 379 4.89 -2.63 20.40
C MET A 379 6.06 -3.21 21.18
N VAL A 380 6.30 -4.51 21.12
CA VAL A 380 7.46 -5.16 21.77
C VAL A 380 8.76 -4.64 21.19
N ASN A 381 8.86 -4.48 19.89
CA ASN A 381 10.05 -3.94 19.23
C ASN A 381 10.30 -2.47 19.63
N GLU A 382 9.29 -1.62 19.65
CA GLU A 382 9.40 -0.21 20.08
C GLU A 382 9.79 -0.09 21.56
N ALA A 383 9.27 -0.97 22.43
CA ALA A 383 9.65 -1.04 23.83
C ALA A 383 11.14 -1.37 23.99
N ALA A 384 11.64 -2.34 23.25
CA ALA A 384 13.06 -2.70 23.25
C ALA A 384 13.92 -1.53 22.73
N LEU A 385 13.50 -0.85 21.67
CA LEU A 385 14.18 0.34 21.15
C LEU A 385 14.17 1.50 22.15
N ARG A 386 13.05 1.68 22.89
CA ARG A 386 12.95 2.69 23.96
C ARG A 386 13.94 2.40 25.09
N ALA A 387 14.05 1.16 25.55
CA ALA A 387 15.03 0.77 26.56
C ALA A 387 16.46 1.16 26.15
N VAL A 388 16.84 0.86 24.90
CA VAL A 388 18.16 1.23 24.35
C VAL A 388 18.34 2.75 24.27
N ARG A 389 17.34 3.50 23.79
CA ARG A 389 17.36 4.99 23.73
C ARG A 389 17.58 5.61 25.12
N ASN A 390 17.06 4.97 26.16
CA ASN A 390 17.21 5.41 27.54
C ASN A 390 18.47 4.83 28.23
N GLY A 391 19.40 4.21 27.48
CA GLY A 391 20.66 3.67 27.98
C GLY A 391 20.52 2.40 28.83
N ARG A 392 19.37 1.75 28.82
CA ARG A 392 19.10 0.51 29.56
C ARG A 392 19.38 -0.72 28.67
N ARG A 393 19.67 -1.84 29.30
CA ARG A 393 19.95 -3.12 28.62
C ARG A 393 18.80 -4.12 28.69
N LEU A 394 17.81 -3.82 29.51
CA LEU A 394 16.62 -4.62 29.74
C LEU A 394 15.40 -3.75 29.44
N MET A 395 14.41 -4.35 28.78
CA MET A 395 13.09 -3.78 28.55
C MET A 395 12.27 -3.91 29.85
N SER A 396 11.65 -2.83 30.28
CA SER A 396 10.75 -2.79 31.44
C SER A 396 9.29 -2.77 31.01
N GLU A 397 8.38 -2.97 31.97
CA GLU A 397 6.92 -2.82 31.78
C GLU A 397 6.54 -1.41 31.33
N GLU A 398 7.19 -0.38 31.90
CA GLU A 398 6.99 1.02 31.49
C GLU A 398 7.33 1.25 30.00
N ASP A 399 8.38 0.55 29.47
CA ASP A 399 8.70 0.64 28.06
C ASP A 399 7.59 0.04 27.18
N LEU A 400 6.99 -1.07 27.61
CA LEU A 400 5.87 -1.67 26.90
C LEU A 400 4.63 -0.78 26.92
N LEU A 401 4.24 -0.26 28.08
CA LEU A 401 3.09 0.63 28.21
C LEU A 401 3.26 1.92 27.37
N GLU A 402 4.44 2.54 27.39
CA GLU A 402 4.69 3.71 26.55
C GLU A 402 4.72 3.32 25.05
N SER A 403 5.17 2.11 24.70
CA SER A 403 5.15 1.66 23.30
C SER A 403 3.72 1.44 22.80
N VAL A 404 2.80 1.01 23.64
CA VAL A 404 1.35 0.97 23.33
C VAL A 404 0.86 2.35 22.93
N GLU A 405 1.20 3.36 23.72
CA GLU A 405 0.83 4.75 23.42
C GLU A 405 1.47 5.25 22.13
N VAL A 406 2.74 4.90 21.88
CA VAL A 406 3.45 5.28 20.65
C VAL A 406 2.80 4.67 19.41
N VAL A 407 2.38 3.42 19.48
CA VAL A 407 1.75 2.73 18.35
C VAL A 407 0.33 3.27 18.09
N ILE A 408 -0.45 3.54 19.15
CA ILE A 408 -1.83 4.02 19.05
C ILE A 408 -1.88 5.53 18.73
N ALA A 409 -1.14 6.35 19.50
CA ALA A 409 -1.22 7.81 19.46
C ALA A 409 0.01 8.50 18.84
N GLY A 410 1.05 7.75 18.47
CA GLY A 410 2.30 8.29 17.91
C GLY A 410 3.28 8.78 18.98
N HIS A 411 4.47 9.17 18.55
CA HIS A 411 5.53 9.65 19.43
C HIS A 411 5.18 10.99 20.08
N GLN A 412 5.73 11.23 21.29
CA GLN A 412 5.64 12.54 21.95
C GLN A 412 6.36 13.61 21.13
N ARG A 413 5.72 14.77 20.94
CA ARG A 413 6.32 15.93 20.26
C ARG A 413 7.22 16.71 21.23
N LYS A 414 8.52 16.64 21.05
CA LYS A 414 9.50 17.34 21.93
C LYS A 414 9.53 18.87 21.76
N ASN A 415 9.09 19.39 20.60
CA ASN A 415 9.23 20.81 20.23
C ASN A 415 7.88 21.49 19.95
N SER A 416 6.81 21.05 20.59
CA SER A 416 5.51 21.71 20.44
C SER A 416 5.43 22.93 21.35
N VAL A 417 5.42 24.11 20.76
CA VAL A 417 5.17 25.37 21.50
C VAL A 417 3.66 25.57 21.53
N ILE A 418 3.01 25.01 22.56
CA ILE A 418 1.61 25.27 22.85
C ILE A 418 1.53 26.47 23.76
N SER A 419 0.64 27.43 23.48
CA SER A 419 0.41 28.57 24.37
C SER A 419 -0.17 28.10 25.72
N GLN A 420 0.10 28.85 26.79
CA GLN A 420 -0.43 28.51 28.11
C GLN A 420 -1.96 28.40 28.11
N ARG A 421 -2.64 29.26 27.36
CA ARG A 421 -4.09 29.24 27.24
C ARG A 421 -4.59 27.98 26.51
N GLU A 422 -3.91 27.56 25.45
CA GLU A 422 -4.29 26.31 24.75
C GLU A 422 -4.04 25.09 25.66
N LYS A 423 -2.95 25.10 26.41
CA LYS A 423 -2.64 24.03 27.36
C LYS A 423 -3.72 23.90 28.44
N GLU A 424 -4.25 25.04 28.93
CA GLU A 424 -5.38 25.07 29.85
C GLU A 424 -6.64 24.49 29.21
N ILE A 425 -6.99 24.92 27.99
CA ILE A 425 -8.16 24.39 27.28
C ILE A 425 -8.05 22.87 27.11
N ILE A 426 -6.88 22.37 26.67
CA ILE A 426 -6.65 20.95 26.50
C ILE A 426 -6.81 20.19 27.82
N ALA A 427 -6.26 20.71 28.92
CA ALA A 427 -6.38 20.06 30.23
C ALA A 427 -7.82 19.92 30.69
N TYR A 428 -8.61 20.95 30.55
CA TYR A 428 -10.05 20.90 30.87
C TYR A 428 -10.83 19.99 29.92
N HIS A 429 -10.47 19.95 28.66
CA HIS A 429 -11.05 19.05 27.67
C HIS A 429 -10.85 17.59 28.06
N GLU A 430 -9.61 17.19 28.34
CA GLU A 430 -9.26 15.82 28.71
C GLU A 430 -9.86 15.41 30.06
N VAL A 431 -9.81 16.31 31.04
CA VAL A 431 -10.47 16.08 32.34
C VAL A 431 -11.99 16.00 32.19
N GLY A 432 -12.57 16.77 31.26
CA GLY A 432 -13.98 16.69 30.93
C GLY A 432 -14.40 15.29 30.51
N HIS A 433 -13.64 14.63 29.63
CA HIS A 433 -13.87 13.25 29.25
C HIS A 433 -13.75 12.30 30.44
N ALA A 434 -12.67 12.42 31.22
CA ALA A 434 -12.40 11.55 32.35
C ALA A 434 -13.47 11.68 33.45
N LEU A 435 -13.87 12.88 33.79
CA LEU A 435 -14.84 13.16 34.83
C LEU A 435 -16.23 12.65 34.44
N VAL A 436 -16.65 12.93 33.19
CA VAL A 436 -17.93 12.42 32.66
C VAL A 436 -17.92 10.88 32.66
N ALA A 437 -16.82 10.24 32.29
CA ALA A 437 -16.70 8.78 32.32
C ALA A 437 -16.85 8.23 33.76
N ALA A 438 -16.10 8.81 34.70
CA ALA A 438 -16.10 8.35 36.10
C ALA A 438 -17.44 8.56 36.82
N MET A 439 -18.25 9.53 36.39
CA MET A 439 -19.58 9.82 36.95
C MET A 439 -20.69 9.00 36.33
N GLN A 440 -20.40 8.13 35.37
CA GLN A 440 -21.39 7.27 34.74
C GLN A 440 -21.25 5.83 35.21
N LYS A 441 -22.39 5.13 35.30
CA LYS A 441 -22.43 3.68 35.47
C LYS A 441 -22.06 3.03 34.12
N GLU A 442 -21.45 1.87 34.16
CA GLU A 442 -21.12 1.07 32.96
C GLU A 442 -20.19 1.80 31.99
N SER A 443 -19.28 2.63 32.50
CA SER A 443 -18.21 3.26 31.76
C SER A 443 -16.89 2.62 32.15
N ALA A 444 -15.99 2.46 31.16
CA ALA A 444 -14.65 1.93 31.42
C ALA A 444 -13.87 2.88 32.36
N PRO A 445 -13.12 2.33 33.34
CA PRO A 445 -12.33 3.15 34.26
C PRO A 445 -11.23 3.94 33.49
N VAL A 446 -10.96 5.13 34.02
CA VAL A 446 -9.87 5.98 33.51
C VAL A 446 -8.54 5.38 33.92
N HIS A 447 -7.69 5.09 32.97
CA HIS A 447 -6.36 4.54 33.20
C HIS A 447 -5.29 5.63 33.26
N LYS A 448 -5.37 6.61 32.36
CA LYS A 448 -4.40 7.69 32.22
C LYS A 448 -5.00 8.91 31.56
N ILE A 449 -4.57 10.12 31.97
CA ILE A 449 -4.90 11.38 31.31
C ILE A 449 -3.59 12.11 31.02
N THR A 450 -3.41 12.63 29.80
CA THR A 450 -2.20 13.36 29.43
C THR A 450 -2.52 14.52 28.48
N ILE A 451 -1.76 15.61 28.64
CA ILE A 451 -1.79 16.79 27.79
C ILE A 451 -0.48 16.95 26.99
N ILE A 452 0.29 15.88 26.87
CA ILE A 452 1.52 15.86 26.07
C ILE A 452 1.14 15.57 24.61
N PRO A 453 1.44 16.49 23.67
CA PRO A 453 1.07 16.33 22.26
C PRO A 453 1.78 15.14 21.62
N ARG A 454 1.06 14.45 20.73
CA ARG A 454 1.54 13.30 19.96
C ARG A 454 1.67 13.61 18.48
N THR A 455 2.41 12.79 17.75
CA THR A 455 2.65 12.99 16.32
C THR A 455 1.43 12.64 15.45
N SER A 456 0.45 11.89 15.96
CA SER A 456 -0.85 11.65 15.31
C SER A 456 -1.72 12.91 15.15
N GLY A 457 -1.35 14.00 15.86
CA GLY A 457 -2.11 15.25 15.88
C GLY A 457 -2.93 15.44 17.14
N ALA A 458 -3.02 14.44 18.02
CA ALA A 458 -3.64 14.58 19.33
C ALA A 458 -2.81 15.54 20.20
N LEU A 459 -3.49 16.50 20.82
CA LEU A 459 -2.88 17.48 21.73
C LEU A 459 -2.89 16.99 23.18
N GLY A 460 -3.77 16.07 23.51
CA GLY A 460 -3.91 15.31 24.72
C GLY A 460 -4.71 14.04 24.43
N TYR A 461 -4.89 13.20 25.42
CA TYR A 461 -5.84 12.10 25.36
C TYR A 461 -6.16 11.54 26.77
N THR A 462 -7.35 11.02 26.89
CA THR A 462 -7.83 10.28 28.06
C THR A 462 -7.94 8.80 27.69
N MET A 463 -7.14 7.97 28.35
CA MET A 463 -7.14 6.52 28.12
C MET A 463 -8.08 5.84 29.10
N GLN A 464 -9.04 5.11 28.58
CA GLN A 464 -9.93 4.22 29.31
C GLN A 464 -9.62 2.78 28.93
N VAL A 465 -9.61 1.89 29.91
CA VAL A 465 -9.33 0.46 29.70
C VAL A 465 -10.42 -0.34 30.41
N ASP A 466 -11.14 -1.15 29.65
CA ASP A 466 -12.12 -2.07 30.23
C ASP A 466 -11.40 -3.14 31.07
N GLU A 467 -11.95 -3.47 32.24
CA GLU A 467 -11.39 -4.51 33.12
C GLU A 467 -11.58 -5.90 32.55
N GLU A 468 -12.70 -6.11 31.84
CA GLU A 468 -13.08 -7.35 31.19
C GLU A 468 -13.39 -7.16 29.73
N GLU A 469 -13.16 -8.16 28.91
CA GLU A 469 -13.51 -8.16 27.49
C GLU A 469 -15.00 -8.34 27.30
N LYS A 470 -15.69 -7.34 26.72
CA LYS A 470 -17.14 -7.35 26.52
C LYS A 470 -17.47 -7.61 25.04
N PHE A 471 -18.26 -8.62 24.78
CA PHE A 471 -18.76 -8.95 23.44
C PHE A 471 -20.09 -8.29 23.09
N LEU A 472 -20.85 -7.87 24.09
CA LEU A 472 -22.15 -7.21 23.93
C LEU A 472 -22.13 -5.83 24.58
N ILE A 473 -22.64 -4.85 23.87
CA ILE A 473 -22.80 -3.48 24.35
C ILE A 473 -24.30 -3.19 24.49
N SER A 474 -24.73 -2.76 25.65
CA SER A 474 -26.12 -2.36 25.89
C SER A 474 -26.43 -0.99 25.26
N LYS A 475 -27.73 -0.65 25.12
CA LYS A 475 -28.17 0.69 24.67
C LYS A 475 -27.62 1.78 25.58
N ASP A 476 -27.63 1.53 26.91
CA ASP A 476 -27.18 2.52 27.89
C ASP A 476 -25.66 2.68 27.88
N GLU A 477 -24.88 1.60 27.71
CA GLU A 477 -23.44 1.68 27.52
C GLU A 477 -23.06 2.45 26.26
N ALA A 478 -23.74 2.16 25.13
CA ALA A 478 -23.49 2.87 23.88
C ALA A 478 -23.79 4.38 24.02
N PHE A 479 -24.90 4.71 24.68
CA PHE A 479 -25.26 6.11 24.98
C PHE A 479 -24.24 6.75 25.93
N ASN A 480 -23.81 6.06 26.99
CA ASN A 480 -22.81 6.57 27.92
C ASN A 480 -21.46 6.83 27.26
N LYS A 481 -21.05 6.00 26.28
CA LYS A 481 -19.86 6.29 25.45
C LYS A 481 -20.01 7.59 24.67
N ILE A 482 -21.18 7.86 24.08
CA ILE A 482 -21.46 9.14 23.40
C ILE A 482 -21.37 10.31 24.37
N VAL A 483 -21.95 10.17 25.58
CA VAL A 483 -21.89 11.20 26.62
C VAL A 483 -20.42 11.48 27.01
N THR A 484 -19.59 10.44 27.15
CA THR A 484 -18.15 10.60 27.42
C THR A 484 -17.45 11.37 26.31
N PHE A 485 -17.69 11.05 25.03
CA PHE A 485 -17.11 11.81 23.90
C PHE A 485 -17.57 13.27 23.87
N THR A 486 -18.76 13.59 24.36
CA THR A 486 -19.21 15.00 24.43
C THR A 486 -18.60 15.76 25.61
N GLY A 487 -17.96 15.07 26.57
CA GLY A 487 -17.45 15.65 27.82
C GLY A 487 -16.37 16.73 27.62
N GLY A 488 -15.42 16.50 26.70
CA GLY A 488 -14.37 17.49 26.40
C GLY A 488 -14.93 18.81 25.89
N ARG A 489 -15.85 18.76 24.93
CA ARG A 489 -16.52 19.95 24.39
C ARG A 489 -17.38 20.63 25.47
N ALA A 490 -18.09 19.87 26.29
CA ALA A 490 -18.90 20.44 27.36
C ALA A 490 -18.04 21.16 28.41
N ALA A 491 -16.83 20.66 28.71
CA ALA A 491 -15.87 21.35 29.59
C ALA A 491 -15.36 22.67 28.98
N GLU A 492 -15.02 22.68 27.66
CA GLU A 492 -14.63 23.91 26.97
C GLU A 492 -15.73 24.98 27.03
N GLU A 493 -16.98 24.59 26.81
CA GLU A 493 -18.13 25.52 26.84
C GLU A 493 -18.41 26.03 28.26
N LEU A 494 -18.34 25.15 29.25
CA LEU A 494 -18.62 25.49 30.64
C LEU A 494 -17.60 26.48 31.22
N ILE A 495 -16.30 26.25 30.98
CA ILE A 495 -15.22 27.00 31.64
C ILE A 495 -14.77 28.19 30.82
N PHE A 496 -14.63 28.03 29.49
CA PHE A 496 -14.05 29.04 28.62
C PHE A 496 -15.08 29.74 27.71
N ASN A 497 -16.34 29.30 27.75
CA ASN A 497 -17.40 29.76 26.85
C ASN A 497 -16.95 29.78 25.37
N THR A 498 -16.23 28.73 24.94
CA THR A 498 -15.67 28.61 23.60
C THR A 498 -15.83 27.19 23.07
N ARG A 499 -15.67 27.06 21.75
CA ARG A 499 -15.66 25.79 21.02
C ARG A 499 -14.40 25.72 20.19
N THR A 500 -13.60 24.69 20.38
CA THR A 500 -12.35 24.54 19.63
C THR A 500 -12.41 23.41 18.60
N THR A 501 -11.42 23.32 17.74
CA THR A 501 -11.29 22.22 16.78
C THR A 501 -10.81 20.93 17.42
N GLY A 502 -10.43 20.94 18.71
CA GLY A 502 -9.94 19.77 19.45
C GLY A 502 -10.92 18.61 19.46
N ALA A 503 -12.22 18.91 19.57
CA ALA A 503 -13.27 17.90 19.62
C ALA A 503 -13.61 17.22 18.27
N SER A 504 -12.82 17.40 17.22
CA SER A 504 -13.20 16.89 15.89
C SER A 504 -13.30 15.35 15.84
N ASN A 505 -12.36 14.66 16.46
CA ASN A 505 -12.39 13.18 16.56
C ASN A 505 -13.55 12.68 17.43
N ASP A 506 -13.83 13.38 18.54
CA ASP A 506 -14.92 13.01 19.45
C ASP A 506 -16.28 13.13 18.76
N ILE A 507 -16.47 14.18 17.96
CA ILE A 507 -17.67 14.37 17.15
C ILE A 507 -17.82 13.21 16.15
N GLU A 508 -16.74 12.81 15.48
CA GLU A 508 -16.76 11.69 14.54
C GLU A 508 -17.14 10.38 15.24
N GLN A 509 -16.49 10.04 16.36
CA GLN A 509 -16.76 8.82 17.11
C GLN A 509 -18.16 8.80 17.70
N ALA A 510 -18.60 9.90 18.32
CA ALA A 510 -19.95 10.04 18.83
C ALA A 510 -21.01 9.84 17.74
N THR A 511 -20.81 10.46 16.58
CA THR A 511 -21.72 10.34 15.43
C THR A 511 -21.75 8.91 14.89
N LYS A 512 -20.60 8.23 14.80
CA LYS A 512 -20.49 6.84 14.35
C LYS A 512 -21.26 5.89 15.26
N ILE A 513 -21.11 6.04 16.59
CA ILE A 513 -21.83 5.23 17.56
C ILE A 513 -23.34 5.50 17.49
N ALA A 514 -23.76 6.78 17.50
CA ALA A 514 -25.16 7.16 17.43
C ALA A 514 -25.83 6.63 16.15
N ARG A 515 -25.15 6.69 15.02
CA ARG A 515 -25.63 6.15 13.75
C ARG A 515 -25.76 4.63 13.83
N SER A 516 -24.76 3.92 14.36
CA SER A 516 -24.80 2.45 14.50
C SER A 516 -25.91 1.97 15.45
N MET A 517 -26.21 2.73 16.50
CA MET A 517 -27.34 2.44 17.40
C MET A 517 -28.67 2.41 16.64
N ILE A 518 -28.84 3.29 15.66
CA ILE A 518 -30.06 3.40 14.86
C ILE A 518 -30.05 2.39 13.71
N THR A 519 -29.02 2.41 12.87
CA THR A 519 -29.02 1.75 11.56
C THR A 519 -28.68 0.28 11.62
N ARG A 520 -27.87 -0.12 12.62
CA ARG A 520 -27.31 -1.46 12.73
C ARG A 520 -27.87 -2.26 13.88
N TYR A 521 -27.99 -1.64 15.06
CA TYR A 521 -28.33 -2.37 16.28
C TYR A 521 -29.82 -2.27 16.65
N GLY A 522 -30.59 -1.40 16.00
CA GLY A 522 -32.01 -1.22 16.28
C GLY A 522 -32.29 -0.80 17.74
N MET A 523 -31.40 -0.01 18.34
CA MET A 523 -31.48 0.41 19.76
C MET A 523 -32.41 1.60 19.99
N THR A 524 -33.25 1.96 19.01
CA THR A 524 -34.20 3.07 19.10
C THR A 524 -35.63 2.57 18.87
N ASP A 525 -36.60 3.12 19.60
CA ASP A 525 -38.01 2.70 19.48
C ASP A 525 -38.64 3.14 18.15
N GLU A 526 -38.17 4.26 17.57
CA GLU A 526 -38.70 4.82 16.33
C GLU A 526 -38.37 3.97 15.09
N PHE A 527 -37.18 3.41 15.03
CA PHE A 527 -36.70 2.67 13.87
C PHE A 527 -36.86 1.14 14.00
N GLY A 528 -37.01 0.65 15.23
CA GLY A 528 -37.30 -0.73 15.50
C GLY A 528 -36.24 -1.73 14.99
N PHE A 529 -36.68 -2.95 14.73
CA PHE A 529 -35.82 -4.10 14.34
C PHE A 529 -35.71 -4.20 12.82
N VAL A 530 -35.10 -3.18 12.21
CA VAL A 530 -34.92 -3.10 10.74
C VAL A 530 -33.46 -2.82 10.42
N ALA A 531 -32.85 -3.66 9.57
CA ALA A 531 -31.50 -3.40 9.04
C ALA A 531 -31.55 -2.27 8.01
N MET A 532 -30.87 -1.17 8.26
CA MET A 532 -30.88 0.03 7.42
C MET A 532 -29.56 0.27 6.70
N GLU A 533 -28.54 -0.51 6.99
CA GLU A 533 -27.25 -0.45 6.33
C GLU A 533 -26.74 -1.84 5.96
N THR A 534 -25.94 -1.89 4.91
CA THR A 534 -25.19 -3.08 4.51
C THR A 534 -23.71 -2.83 4.77
N LEU A 535 -23.05 -3.78 5.44
CA LEU A 535 -21.61 -3.76 5.64
C LEU A 535 -20.89 -4.13 4.35
N THR A 536 -20.03 -3.24 3.90
CA THR A 536 -19.00 -3.51 2.90
C THR A 536 -17.64 -3.40 3.57
N ASN A 537 -16.66 -4.22 3.17
CA ASN A 537 -15.32 -4.24 3.76
C ASN A 537 -15.29 -4.58 5.26
N GLN A 538 -15.91 -5.69 5.65
CA GLN A 538 -16.07 -6.14 7.05
C GLN A 538 -14.76 -6.07 7.87
N TYR A 539 -13.61 -6.38 7.27
CA TYR A 539 -12.30 -6.44 7.93
C TYR A 539 -11.39 -5.23 7.69
N LEU A 540 -11.84 -4.21 6.94
CA LEU A 540 -11.03 -3.03 6.58
C LEU A 540 -11.66 -1.71 7.03
N GLY A 541 -12.28 -1.71 8.20
CA GLY A 541 -12.88 -0.51 8.77
C GLY A 541 -14.40 -0.45 8.65
N GLY A 542 -15.03 -1.44 7.97
CA GLY A 542 -16.48 -1.59 7.99
C GLY A 542 -17.21 -0.44 7.31
N ASP A 543 -16.85 -0.10 6.06
CA ASP A 543 -17.65 0.85 5.28
C ASP A 543 -19.10 0.38 5.21
N THR A 544 -20.01 1.25 5.57
CA THR A 544 -21.45 0.98 5.54
C THR A 544 -22.12 1.77 4.44
N THR A 545 -23.02 1.12 3.73
CA THR A 545 -23.86 1.78 2.74
C THR A 545 -25.29 1.74 3.23
N LEU A 546 -25.94 2.91 3.31
CA LEU A 546 -27.36 2.99 3.67
C LEU A 546 -28.21 2.30 2.60
N ALA A 547 -29.08 1.38 3.05
CA ALA A 547 -30.03 0.63 2.22
C ALA A 547 -31.46 1.12 2.47
N VAL A 548 -31.66 2.43 2.47
CA VAL A 548 -32.93 3.09 2.79
C VAL A 548 -33.29 4.17 1.75
N SER A 549 -34.56 4.62 1.73
CA SER A 549 -34.99 5.76 0.93
C SER A 549 -34.43 7.09 1.47
N ASP A 550 -34.35 8.11 0.64
CA ASP A 550 -33.87 9.44 1.01
C ASP A 550 -34.62 10.05 2.20
N ARG A 551 -35.95 9.82 2.25
CA ARG A 551 -36.75 10.27 3.40
C ARG A 551 -36.31 9.59 4.70
N ARG A 552 -36.08 8.29 4.67
CA ARG A 552 -35.64 7.54 5.84
C ARG A 552 -34.22 7.92 6.25
N ALA A 553 -33.34 8.24 5.29
CA ALA A 553 -32.00 8.77 5.57
C ALA A 553 -32.07 10.11 6.32
N PHE A 554 -33.01 11.01 5.93
CA PHE A 554 -33.25 12.24 6.65
C PHE A 554 -33.74 12.00 8.08
N ASP A 555 -34.69 11.07 8.29
CA ASP A 555 -35.17 10.73 9.63
C ASP A 555 -34.04 10.18 10.50
N ILE A 556 -33.13 9.35 9.94
CA ILE A 556 -31.93 8.85 10.63
C ILE A 556 -31.03 10.02 11.06
N ASP A 557 -30.74 10.97 10.20
CA ASP A 557 -29.89 12.11 10.53
C ASP A 557 -30.50 12.98 11.63
N MET A 558 -31.84 13.16 11.65
CA MET A 558 -32.53 13.86 12.71
C MET A 558 -32.43 13.11 14.05
N ALA A 559 -32.57 11.78 14.04
CA ALA A 559 -32.45 10.95 15.24
C ALA A 559 -31.02 10.93 15.78
N VAL A 560 -30.00 10.84 14.93
CA VAL A 560 -28.59 10.96 15.32
C VAL A 560 -28.35 12.29 16.04
N ASN A 561 -28.82 13.40 15.46
CA ASN A 561 -28.68 14.71 16.08
C ASN A 561 -29.37 14.79 17.45
N ALA A 562 -30.57 14.22 17.58
CA ALA A 562 -31.29 14.17 18.86
C ALA A 562 -30.53 13.37 19.94
N ILE A 563 -29.93 12.21 19.58
CA ILE A 563 -29.12 11.42 20.51
C ILE A 563 -27.90 12.22 20.98
N ILE A 564 -27.18 12.86 20.06
CA ILE A 564 -25.99 13.66 20.39
C ILE A 564 -26.34 14.86 21.26
N THR A 565 -27.43 15.59 20.95
CA THR A 565 -27.89 16.71 21.76
C THR A 565 -28.21 16.27 23.19
N LYS A 566 -28.95 15.18 23.36
CA LYS A 566 -29.26 14.62 24.67
C LYS A 566 -27.99 14.20 25.43
N ALA A 567 -27.00 13.68 24.72
CA ALA A 567 -25.71 13.31 25.32
C ALA A 567 -24.94 14.56 25.79
N GLN A 568 -24.91 15.64 25.00
CA GLN A 568 -24.31 16.93 25.37
C GLN A 568 -24.99 17.54 26.60
N GLU A 569 -26.32 17.54 26.66
CA GLU A 569 -27.06 18.01 27.84
C GLU A 569 -26.68 17.22 29.09
N LYS A 570 -26.58 15.89 28.99
CA LYS A 570 -26.18 15.02 30.10
C LYS A 570 -24.74 15.29 30.54
N SER A 571 -23.78 15.39 29.61
CA SER A 571 -22.39 15.69 29.96
C SER A 571 -22.23 17.06 30.59
N HIS A 572 -22.91 18.09 30.06
CA HIS A 572 -22.90 19.42 30.64
C HIS A 572 -23.45 19.45 32.06
N LYS A 573 -24.55 18.72 32.30
CA LYS A 573 -25.13 18.56 33.67
C LYS A 573 -24.13 17.93 34.60
N ILE A 574 -23.50 16.80 34.21
CA ILE A 574 -22.50 16.10 35.04
C ILE A 574 -21.35 17.03 35.41
N LEU A 575 -20.82 17.79 34.45
CA LEU A 575 -19.71 18.72 34.68
C LEU A 575 -20.09 19.92 35.54
N THR A 576 -21.30 20.44 35.40
CA THR A 576 -21.81 21.54 36.23
C THR A 576 -21.97 21.12 37.69
N GLU A 577 -22.48 19.90 37.92
CA GLU A 577 -22.63 19.33 39.24
C GLU A 577 -21.29 18.99 39.95
N ASN A 578 -20.18 18.88 39.18
CA ASN A 578 -18.87 18.51 39.68
C ASN A 578 -17.77 19.52 39.26
N VAL A 579 -18.11 20.80 39.19
CA VAL A 579 -17.21 21.83 38.67
C VAL A 579 -15.95 22.01 39.53
N ASP A 580 -16.06 21.86 40.85
CA ASP A 580 -14.90 21.98 41.76
C ASP A 580 -13.91 20.84 41.54
N SER A 581 -14.39 19.61 41.37
CA SER A 581 -13.57 18.47 40.99
C SER A 581 -12.91 18.65 39.62
N LEU A 582 -13.64 19.22 38.64
CA LEU A 582 -13.12 19.56 37.33
C LEU A 582 -11.91 20.52 37.44
N HIS A 583 -12.05 21.60 38.24
CA HIS A 583 -10.97 22.55 38.48
C HIS A 583 -9.76 21.92 39.20
N ALA A 584 -10.00 21.16 40.27
CA ALA A 584 -8.92 20.54 41.04
C ALA A 584 -8.08 19.59 40.20
N ILE A 585 -8.74 18.70 39.42
CA ILE A 585 -8.06 17.73 38.56
C ILE A 585 -7.34 18.43 37.41
N ALA A 586 -7.97 19.42 36.75
CA ALA A 586 -7.36 20.16 35.65
C ALA A 586 -6.08 20.92 36.10
N HIS A 587 -6.13 21.58 37.26
CA HIS A 587 -4.97 22.24 37.85
C HIS A 587 -3.83 21.27 38.21
N TYR A 588 -4.16 20.10 38.71
CA TYR A 588 -3.18 19.04 38.99
C TYR A 588 -2.55 18.50 37.71
N LEU A 589 -3.38 18.24 36.68
CA LEU A 589 -2.93 17.80 35.36
C LEU A 589 -2.02 18.84 34.68
N LEU A 590 -2.33 20.15 34.78
CA LEU A 590 -1.48 21.21 34.26
C LEU A 590 -0.07 21.23 34.88
N LYS A 591 0.04 20.87 36.16
CA LYS A 591 1.35 20.79 36.85
C LYS A 591 2.14 19.55 36.47
N LYS A 592 1.47 18.41 36.34
CA LYS A 592 2.11 17.10 36.18
C LYS A 592 2.19 16.65 34.72
N GLU A 593 1.38 17.27 33.84
CA GLU A 593 1.21 16.99 32.38
C GLU A 593 0.66 15.59 32.08
N THR A 594 0.78 14.66 33.00
CA THR A 594 0.24 13.28 32.90
C THR A 594 -0.13 12.81 34.29
N ILE A 595 -1.32 12.26 34.44
CA ILE A 595 -1.82 11.67 35.69
C ILE A 595 -2.34 10.25 35.45
N THR A 596 -2.17 9.39 36.43
CA THR A 596 -2.70 8.02 36.41
C THR A 596 -4.16 7.98 36.83
N GLY A 597 -4.88 6.92 36.48
CA GLY A 597 -6.26 6.72 36.94
C GLY A 597 -6.39 6.69 38.46
N ALA A 598 -5.40 6.12 39.17
CA ALA A 598 -5.39 6.12 40.63
C ALA A 598 -5.34 7.53 41.23
N GLU A 599 -4.43 8.38 40.71
CA GLU A 599 -4.30 9.78 41.15
C GLU A 599 -5.55 10.61 40.80
N PHE A 600 -6.13 10.35 39.63
CA PHE A 600 -7.40 10.95 39.23
C PHE A 600 -8.53 10.61 40.22
N MET A 601 -8.67 9.34 40.57
CA MET A 601 -9.68 8.89 41.52
C MET A 601 -9.46 9.42 42.93
N GLU A 602 -8.21 9.47 43.40
CA GLU A 602 -7.86 10.03 44.71
C GLU A 602 -8.32 11.50 44.84
N ILE A 603 -8.04 12.33 43.80
CA ILE A 603 -8.46 13.74 43.81
C ILE A 603 -9.99 13.86 43.74
N LEU A 604 -10.64 13.02 42.92
CA LEU A 604 -12.09 13.02 42.76
C LEU A 604 -12.80 12.65 44.06
N GLU A 605 -12.38 11.57 44.74
CA GLU A 605 -12.97 11.12 46.00
C GLU A 605 -12.77 12.14 47.12
N LYS A 606 -11.57 12.76 47.20
CA LYS A 606 -11.27 13.79 48.18
C LYS A 606 -12.21 15.00 48.04
N ASN A 607 -12.38 15.54 46.84
CA ASN A 607 -13.26 16.70 46.61
C ASN A 607 -14.73 16.34 46.94
N ARG A 608 -15.19 15.14 46.57
CA ARG A 608 -16.55 14.68 46.91
C ARG A 608 -16.78 14.52 48.40
N ALA A 609 -15.77 14.12 49.17
CA ALA A 609 -15.87 14.03 50.63
C ALA A 609 -15.94 15.44 51.26
N GLU A 610 -15.21 16.41 50.70
CA GLU A 610 -15.25 17.81 51.16
C GLU A 610 -16.63 18.45 50.85
N ASP A 611 -17.18 18.28 49.67
CA ASP A 611 -18.52 18.77 49.28
C ASP A 611 -19.63 18.18 50.14
N ASN A 612 -19.56 16.87 50.46
CA ASN A 612 -20.56 16.23 51.32
C ASN A 612 -20.46 16.74 52.76
N SER A 613 -19.27 17.08 53.25
CA SER A 613 -19.09 17.61 54.61
C SER A 613 -19.60 19.05 54.74
N GLU A 614 -19.46 19.87 53.69
CA GLU A 614 -20.00 21.23 53.66
C GLU A 614 -21.53 21.26 53.54
N ASN A 615 -22.13 20.34 52.76
CA ASN A 615 -23.58 20.19 52.66
C ASN A 615 -24.22 19.72 53.95
N ILE A 616 -23.58 18.80 54.72
CA ILE A 616 -24.07 18.36 56.01
C ILE A 616 -23.96 19.48 57.07
N ALA A 617 -22.94 20.33 56.96
CA ALA A 617 -22.77 21.48 57.87
C ALA A 617 -23.72 22.64 57.57
N SER A 618 -24.34 22.68 56.39
CA SER A 618 -25.26 23.73 55.95
C SER A 618 -26.75 23.41 56.12
N GLU A 619 -27.14 22.20 56.55
CA GLU A 619 -28.56 21.91 56.91
C GLU A 619 -28.86 22.59 58.24
N PRO A 620 -29.86 23.50 58.30
CA PRO A 620 -30.25 24.15 59.55
C PRO A 620 -30.87 23.08 60.46
N SER A 621 -30.28 22.95 61.67
CA SER A 621 -30.87 22.17 62.76
C SER A 621 -32.31 22.61 63.00
N THR A 622 -33.28 21.86 62.56
CA THR A 622 -34.66 22.00 63.01
C THR A 622 -34.67 21.70 64.48
N GLU A 623 -34.66 22.76 65.30
CA GLU A 623 -35.00 22.68 66.71
C GLU A 623 -36.42 22.11 66.81
N GLU A 624 -36.57 20.92 67.44
CA GLU A 624 -37.80 20.40 67.95
C GLU A 624 -38.28 21.35 69.10
N GLU A 625 -39.15 22.28 68.73
CA GLU A 625 -40.00 22.90 69.80
C GLU A 625 -40.90 21.84 70.38
N GLY A 626 -40.59 21.48 71.61
CA GLY A 626 -41.40 20.62 72.43
C GLY A 626 -42.77 21.29 72.73
N GLU A 627 -43.83 20.62 72.30
CA GLU A 627 -45.15 20.87 72.85
C GLU A 627 -45.27 20.12 74.16
N GLU A 628 -45.11 20.90 75.22
CA GLU A 628 -45.53 20.53 76.56
C GLU A 628 -47.05 20.89 76.76
N ASP A 629 -47.82 19.91 77.16
CA ASP A 629 -48.99 20.01 77.99
C ASP A 629 -50.30 20.71 77.52
N LEU A 630 -51.36 20.02 77.51
CA LEU A 630 -52.47 20.14 78.48
C LEU A 630 -53.74 19.40 78.02
N ARG A 631 -54.04 18.40 78.92
CA ARG A 631 -55.41 17.85 79.24
C ARG A 631 -56.09 16.93 78.22
#